data_10ab707bfc2193d0d403ab6f5df5a36c
#
_entry.id   10ab707bfc2193d0d403ab6f5df5a36c
#
_cell.length_a   1.000
_cell.length_b   1.000
_cell.length_c   1.000
_cell.angle_alpha   90.00
_cell.angle_beta   90.00
_cell.angle_gamma   90.00
#
_symmetry.space_group_name_H-M   'P 1'
#
loop_
_entity.id
_entity.type
_entity.pdbx_description
1 polymer ?
#
loop_
_entity_poly.entity_id
_entity_poly.type
_entity_poly.pdbx_seq_one_letter_code
_entity_poly.pdbx_strand_id
1 'polypeptide(L)'
;MERHCYLEVAGARLLGVIHEADDAATRLPLALVYLHGWAGYRIGPHQMFTKMARRAETQGFTSLRFDFRGRGDSEGATAETTLTTMIEDALAATEYVLAKTGATQVALIGDCSGSEVAIGAGPQHPQIAAQVLWSAPIVAGDRARTDLAKRKSVLSAYGQKLLRRDTWSKLVRGNLQTDQILKVIRGGGKGAGEQGDASDRAIDWFARFSGFRGPRLFIYGGNDPTTAGCLAHYAELCDEAGQRFDLHVVEGANHAFYSLAWEDEVIDTSLTWLRAQALSEAPGHATR
;
A
#
# COMPACT_ATOMS: atom_id res chain seq x y z
N MET A 1 9.47 11.93 19.84
CA MET A 1 8.41 11.77 20.88
C MET A 1 7.17 11.11 20.30
N GLU A 2 6.62 10.09 20.96
CA GLU A 2 5.43 9.33 20.54
C GLU A 2 4.21 9.81 21.35
N ARG A 3 3.13 10.26 20.68
CA ARG A 3 1.98 10.88 21.35
C ARG A 3 0.66 10.43 20.71
N HIS A 4 -0.29 9.96 21.52
CA HIS A 4 -1.64 9.64 21.06
C HIS A 4 -2.40 10.90 20.65
N CYS A 5 -3.26 10.75 19.64
CA CYS A 5 -4.13 11.81 19.13
C CYS A 5 -5.47 11.25 18.63
N TYR A 6 -6.42 12.14 18.44
CA TYR A 6 -7.70 11.83 17.82
C TYR A 6 -7.94 12.77 16.64
N LEU A 7 -8.43 12.20 15.55
CA LEU A 7 -8.90 12.92 14.38
C LEU A 7 -10.43 12.84 14.36
N GLU A 8 -11.09 13.94 14.07
CA GLU A 8 -12.55 13.97 13.91
C GLU A 8 -12.88 13.90 12.42
N VAL A 9 -13.58 12.85 12.00
CA VAL A 9 -13.93 12.63 10.57
C VAL A 9 -15.39 12.16 10.49
N ALA A 10 -16.23 12.93 9.81
CA ALA A 10 -17.65 12.60 9.61
C ALA A 10 -18.39 12.20 10.93
N GLY A 11 -18.04 12.85 12.04
CA GLY A 11 -18.66 12.60 13.35
C GLY A 11 -18.08 11.40 14.11
N ALA A 12 -17.05 10.72 13.58
CA ALA A 12 -16.34 9.64 14.26
C ALA A 12 -14.94 10.09 14.69
N ARG A 13 -14.48 9.59 15.84
CA ARG A 13 -13.10 9.81 16.33
C ARG A 13 -12.20 8.67 15.89
N LEU A 14 -11.14 9.01 15.17
CA LEU A 14 -10.13 8.07 14.75
C LEU A 14 -8.93 8.17 15.70
N LEU A 15 -8.53 7.03 16.25
CA LEU A 15 -7.34 6.96 17.09
C LEU A 15 -6.08 6.95 16.25
N GLY A 16 -5.17 7.87 16.56
CA GLY A 16 -3.87 7.99 15.94
C GLY A 16 -2.72 8.08 16.92
N VAL A 17 -1.51 7.95 16.39
CA VAL A 17 -0.25 8.17 17.10
C VAL A 17 0.67 9.00 16.22
N ILE A 18 1.05 10.18 16.70
CA ILE A 18 2.04 11.04 16.08
C ILE A 18 3.42 10.71 16.64
N HIS A 19 4.39 10.63 15.75
CA HIS A 19 5.82 10.58 16.04
C HIS A 19 6.47 11.86 15.55
N GLU A 20 7.20 12.55 16.40
CA GLU A 20 7.89 13.80 16.07
C GLU A 20 9.32 13.77 16.62
N ALA A 21 10.30 14.14 15.79
CA ALA A 21 11.66 14.35 16.27
C ALA A 21 11.67 15.36 17.41
N ASP A 22 12.47 15.10 18.46
CA ASP A 22 12.53 15.94 19.65
C ASP A 22 13.06 17.33 19.32
N ASP A 23 14.04 17.43 18.45
CA ASP A 23 14.58 18.71 17.97
C ASP A 23 13.82 19.19 16.74
N ALA A 24 13.08 20.27 16.91
CA ALA A 24 12.34 20.91 15.83
C ALA A 24 13.21 21.40 14.65
N ALA A 25 14.48 21.73 14.91
CA ALA A 25 15.41 22.21 13.88
C ALA A 25 15.84 21.08 12.91
N THR A 26 15.69 19.83 13.31
CA THR A 26 16.04 18.67 12.47
C THR A 26 14.84 18.12 11.69
N ARG A 27 13.64 18.64 11.93
CA ARG A 27 12.41 18.15 11.28
C ARG A 27 12.39 18.45 9.80
N LEU A 28 12.09 17.40 9.03
CA LEU A 28 11.90 17.52 7.59
C LEU A 28 10.51 18.11 7.26
N PRO A 29 10.38 18.83 6.13
CA PRO A 29 9.10 19.41 5.72
C PRO A 29 8.06 18.35 5.27
N LEU A 30 8.52 17.12 5.00
CA LEU A 30 7.72 15.99 4.55
C LEU A 30 7.29 15.13 5.74
N ALA A 31 5.99 15.08 6.03
CA ALA A 31 5.43 14.16 7.01
C ALA A 31 5.00 12.84 6.36
N LEU A 32 4.93 11.77 7.15
CA LEU A 32 4.54 10.43 6.69
C LEU A 32 3.18 10.05 7.29
N VAL A 33 2.23 9.59 6.46
CA VAL A 33 0.94 9.07 6.91
C VAL A 33 0.82 7.61 6.50
N TYR A 34 0.61 6.72 7.49
CA TYR A 34 0.55 5.28 7.29
C TYR A 34 -0.89 4.80 7.11
N LEU A 35 -1.13 4.07 6.04
CA LEU A 35 -2.42 3.56 5.61
C LEU A 35 -2.40 2.03 5.61
N HIS A 36 -3.02 1.44 6.64
CA HIS A 36 -3.02 -0.01 6.80
C HIS A 36 -3.98 -0.72 5.81
N GLY A 37 -3.72 -2.01 5.58
CA GLY A 37 -4.58 -2.84 4.75
C GLY A 37 -5.95 -3.09 5.39
N TRP A 38 -6.86 -3.70 4.61
CA TRP A 38 -8.27 -3.93 4.96
C TRP A 38 -8.49 -4.58 6.33
N ALA A 39 -7.69 -5.58 6.69
CA ALA A 39 -7.79 -6.29 7.97
C ALA A 39 -6.80 -5.77 9.02
N GLY A 40 -6.11 -4.67 8.73
CA GLY A 40 -5.04 -4.12 9.55
C GLY A 40 -5.54 -3.08 10.56
N TYR A 41 -4.57 -2.49 11.23
CA TYR A 41 -4.71 -1.34 12.13
C TYR A 41 -3.37 -0.59 12.23
N ARG A 42 -3.34 0.54 12.93
CA ARG A 42 -2.25 1.53 12.97
C ARG A 42 -0.83 1.00 13.25
N ILE A 43 -0.67 -0.22 13.77
CA ILE A 43 0.67 -0.77 14.00
C ILE A 43 1.29 -1.42 12.75
N GLY A 44 0.48 -1.71 11.73
CA GLY A 44 0.88 -2.40 10.51
C GLY A 44 1.16 -3.90 10.69
N PRO A 45 1.40 -4.63 9.60
CA PRO A 45 1.76 -6.04 9.67
C PRO A 45 3.08 -6.17 10.46
N HIS A 46 3.14 -7.14 11.40
CA HIS A 46 4.32 -7.40 12.24
C HIS A 46 4.92 -6.14 12.90
N GLN A 47 4.08 -5.13 13.20
CA GLN A 47 4.47 -3.83 13.74
C GLN A 47 5.33 -2.98 12.78
N MET A 48 5.32 -3.25 11.49
CA MET A 48 6.18 -2.56 10.53
C MET A 48 5.95 -1.05 10.53
N PHE A 49 4.69 -0.58 10.63
CA PHE A 49 4.42 0.87 10.72
C PHE A 49 4.96 1.48 12.02
N THR A 50 4.88 0.76 13.14
CA THR A 50 5.45 1.20 14.41
C THR A 50 6.98 1.27 14.33
N LYS A 51 7.62 0.25 13.77
CA LYS A 51 9.08 0.19 13.57
C LYS A 51 9.54 1.30 12.64
N MET A 52 8.86 1.46 11.49
CA MET A 52 9.20 2.51 10.51
C MET A 52 9.00 3.91 11.09
N ALA A 53 7.89 4.17 11.81
CA ALA A 53 7.63 5.48 12.40
C ALA A 53 8.71 5.88 13.43
N ARG A 54 9.18 4.93 14.25
CA ARG A 54 10.27 5.17 15.20
C ARG A 54 11.61 5.41 14.52
N ARG A 55 11.93 4.69 13.44
CA ARG A 55 13.13 4.97 12.63
C ARG A 55 13.02 6.31 11.89
N ALA A 56 11.85 6.62 11.34
CA ALA A 56 11.58 7.89 10.67
C ALA A 56 11.78 9.09 11.61
N GLU A 57 11.31 8.98 12.87
CA GLU A 57 11.50 9.98 13.93
C GLU A 57 12.99 10.30 14.14
N THR A 58 13.86 9.29 14.20
CA THR A 58 15.31 9.51 14.37
C THR A 58 15.99 10.15 13.15
N GLN A 59 15.32 10.13 12.00
CA GLN A 59 15.77 10.75 10.76
C GLN A 59 15.15 12.12 10.48
N GLY A 60 14.40 12.67 11.43
CA GLY A 60 13.77 13.99 11.34
C GLY A 60 12.39 14.00 10.69
N PHE A 61 11.81 12.85 10.31
CA PHE A 61 10.46 12.81 9.82
C PHE A 61 9.44 12.91 10.96
N THR A 62 8.42 13.71 10.76
CA THR A 62 7.17 13.58 11.50
C THR A 62 6.30 12.52 10.85
N SER A 63 5.58 11.71 11.64
CA SER A 63 4.69 10.72 11.06
C SER A 63 3.42 10.49 11.88
N LEU A 64 2.34 10.07 11.21
CA LEU A 64 1.06 9.71 11.79
C LEU A 64 0.67 8.29 11.40
N ARG A 65 0.46 7.44 12.40
CA ARG A 65 -0.19 6.13 12.28
C ARG A 65 -1.59 6.25 12.86
N PHE A 66 -2.62 5.81 12.18
CA PHE A 66 -4.00 5.87 12.69
C PHE A 66 -4.81 4.65 12.23
N ASP A 67 -5.92 4.40 12.91
CA ASP A 67 -6.90 3.41 12.52
C ASP A 67 -8.02 4.08 11.73
N PHE A 68 -8.38 3.51 10.57
CA PHE A 68 -9.54 3.97 9.80
C PHE A 68 -10.84 3.80 10.58
N ARG A 69 -11.90 4.54 10.22
CA ARG A 69 -13.25 4.37 10.78
C ARG A 69 -13.69 2.91 10.75
N GLY A 70 -14.20 2.42 11.89
CA GLY A 70 -14.65 1.04 12.05
C GLY A 70 -13.52 0.00 12.06
N ARG A 71 -12.27 0.44 12.23
CA ARG A 71 -11.09 -0.43 12.34
C ARG A 71 -10.32 -0.14 13.64
N GLY A 72 -9.57 -1.15 14.11
CA GLY A 72 -8.74 -1.04 15.32
C GLY A 72 -9.53 -0.49 16.51
N ASP A 73 -9.05 0.62 17.06
CA ASP A 73 -9.67 1.31 18.20
C ASP A 73 -10.40 2.60 17.79
N SER A 74 -10.58 2.87 16.48
CA SER A 74 -11.35 4.00 15.98
C SER A 74 -12.85 3.74 16.03
N GLU A 75 -13.64 4.80 16.21
CA GLU A 75 -15.11 4.73 16.19
C GLU A 75 -15.62 4.39 14.78
N GLY A 76 -16.88 3.97 14.70
CA GLY A 76 -17.55 3.58 13.46
C GLY A 76 -17.85 2.09 13.40
N ALA A 77 -18.67 1.70 12.44
CA ALA A 77 -19.03 0.29 12.23
C ALA A 77 -18.14 -0.34 11.15
N THR A 78 -17.55 -1.50 11.44
CA THR A 78 -16.72 -2.25 10.46
C THR A 78 -17.46 -2.53 9.15
N ALA A 79 -18.78 -2.73 9.21
CA ALA A 79 -19.60 -2.97 8.03
C ALA A 79 -19.73 -1.75 7.09
N GLU A 80 -19.46 -0.55 7.59
CA GLU A 80 -19.52 0.71 6.84
C GLU A 80 -18.16 1.13 6.26
N THR A 81 -17.09 0.38 6.58
CA THR A 81 -15.77 0.66 6.05
C THR A 81 -15.72 0.27 4.57
N THR A 82 -15.44 1.22 3.71
CA THR A 82 -15.26 1.09 2.26
C THR A 82 -13.95 1.74 1.82
N LEU A 83 -13.49 1.50 0.59
CA LEU A 83 -12.32 2.25 0.08
C LEU A 83 -12.60 3.74 0.03
N THR A 84 -13.84 4.13 -0.30
CA THR A 84 -14.26 5.54 -0.31
C THR A 84 -14.11 6.17 1.07
N THR A 85 -14.63 5.53 2.13
CA THR A 85 -14.50 6.06 3.50
C THR A 85 -13.06 6.05 4.00
N MET A 86 -12.25 5.05 3.61
CA MET A 86 -10.83 5.02 3.95
C MET A 86 -10.04 6.14 3.23
N ILE A 87 -10.39 6.49 1.99
CA ILE A 87 -9.81 7.63 1.27
C ILE A 87 -10.15 8.95 1.97
N GLU A 88 -11.41 9.14 2.41
CA GLU A 88 -11.80 10.32 3.20
C GLU A 88 -11.00 10.43 4.50
N ASP A 89 -10.82 9.31 5.21
CA ASP A 89 -10.02 9.27 6.44
C ASP A 89 -8.54 9.58 6.18
N ALA A 90 -7.98 9.10 5.05
CA ALA A 90 -6.59 9.40 4.67
C ALA A 90 -6.40 10.89 4.34
N LEU A 91 -7.39 11.53 3.70
CA LEU A 91 -7.38 12.97 3.44
C LEU A 91 -7.46 13.77 4.76
N ALA A 92 -8.35 13.38 5.67
CA ALA A 92 -8.44 14.00 6.98
C ALA A 92 -7.17 13.82 7.82
N ALA A 93 -6.52 12.65 7.73
CA ALA A 93 -5.22 12.41 8.36
C ALA A 93 -4.11 13.29 7.77
N THR A 94 -4.15 13.52 6.45
CA THR A 94 -3.24 14.46 5.76
C THR A 94 -3.43 15.88 6.29
N GLU A 95 -4.64 16.39 6.31
CA GLU A 95 -4.98 17.70 6.85
C GLU A 95 -4.55 17.84 8.32
N TYR A 96 -4.84 16.81 9.12
CA TYR A 96 -4.50 16.81 10.54
C TYR A 96 -3.00 16.93 10.78
N VAL A 97 -2.15 16.13 10.10
CA VAL A 97 -0.72 16.17 10.30
C VAL A 97 -0.13 17.50 9.85
N LEU A 98 -0.59 18.06 8.74
CA LEU A 98 -0.19 19.39 8.26
C LEU A 98 -0.53 20.48 9.27
N ALA A 99 -1.75 20.49 9.81
CA ALA A 99 -2.21 21.48 10.77
C ALA A 99 -1.52 21.41 12.13
N LYS A 100 -1.04 20.20 12.55
CA LYS A 100 -0.54 19.96 13.90
C LYS A 100 0.98 19.89 14.04
N THR A 101 1.74 19.77 12.96
CA THR A 101 3.16 19.44 13.04
C THR A 101 4.09 20.43 12.34
N GLY A 102 3.56 21.38 11.58
CA GLY A 102 4.36 22.30 10.78
C GLY A 102 4.98 21.69 9.52
N ALA A 103 4.67 20.42 9.20
CA ALA A 103 5.01 19.85 7.91
C ALA A 103 4.26 20.60 6.79
N THR A 104 4.88 20.73 5.62
CA THR A 104 4.31 21.40 4.46
C THR A 104 3.87 20.43 3.37
N GLN A 105 4.32 19.18 3.47
CA GLN A 105 4.04 18.12 2.51
C GLN A 105 3.82 16.79 3.24
N VAL A 106 3.14 15.86 2.58
CA VAL A 106 2.83 14.53 3.11
C VAL A 106 3.19 13.46 2.09
N ALA A 107 3.85 12.39 2.56
CA ALA A 107 3.96 11.14 1.83
C ALA A 107 2.98 10.11 2.42
N LEU A 108 2.23 9.44 1.57
CA LEU A 108 1.34 8.35 1.95
C LEU A 108 2.08 7.01 1.83
N ILE A 109 2.09 6.24 2.92
CA ILE A 109 2.67 4.90 2.95
C ILE A 109 1.53 3.89 3.10
N GLY A 110 1.22 3.16 2.02
CA GLY A 110 0.14 2.17 2.00
C GLY A 110 0.67 0.74 2.04
N ASP A 111 -0.01 -0.13 2.79
CA ASP A 111 0.21 -1.57 2.81
C ASP A 111 -1.01 -2.28 2.25
N CYS A 112 -0.83 -3.17 1.25
CA CYS A 112 -1.90 -3.92 0.60
C CYS A 112 -3.03 -2.98 0.12
N SER A 113 -4.28 -3.15 0.57
CA SER A 113 -5.39 -2.23 0.24
C SER A 113 -5.18 -0.79 0.74
N GLY A 114 -4.32 -0.54 1.72
CA GLY A 114 -3.85 0.80 2.06
C GLY A 114 -3.11 1.49 0.92
N SER A 115 -2.50 0.74 0.01
CA SER A 115 -1.92 1.28 -1.23
C SER A 115 -3.00 1.74 -2.22
N GLU A 116 -4.16 1.04 -2.31
CA GLU A 116 -5.32 1.52 -3.08
C GLU A 116 -5.84 2.85 -2.49
N VAL A 117 -5.90 2.95 -1.16
CA VAL A 117 -6.29 4.20 -0.47
C VAL A 117 -5.30 5.33 -0.79
N ALA A 118 -3.98 5.06 -0.76
CA ALA A 118 -2.96 6.05 -1.12
C ALA A 118 -3.12 6.54 -2.56
N ILE A 119 -3.35 5.62 -3.51
CA ILE A 119 -3.62 5.95 -4.92
C ILE A 119 -4.88 6.80 -5.05
N GLY A 120 -5.95 6.41 -4.34
CA GLY A 120 -7.22 7.14 -4.36
C GLY A 120 -7.16 8.53 -3.77
N ALA A 121 -6.40 8.72 -2.68
CA ALA A 121 -6.25 10.01 -1.99
C ALA A 121 -5.28 10.96 -2.69
N GLY A 122 -4.19 10.43 -3.29
CA GLY A 122 -3.09 11.22 -3.84
C GLY A 122 -3.48 12.44 -4.67
N PRO A 123 -4.33 12.33 -5.71
CA PRO A 123 -4.69 13.47 -6.55
C PRO A 123 -5.68 14.43 -5.90
N GLN A 124 -6.22 14.12 -4.71
CA GLN A 124 -7.27 14.91 -4.08
C GLN A 124 -6.73 15.98 -3.13
N HIS A 125 -5.43 15.94 -2.80
CA HIS A 125 -4.83 16.92 -1.90
C HIS A 125 -3.48 17.41 -2.44
N PRO A 126 -3.30 18.71 -2.68
CA PRO A 126 -2.11 19.25 -3.35
C PRO A 126 -0.80 19.07 -2.54
N GLN A 127 -0.88 18.94 -1.22
CA GLN A 127 0.28 18.71 -0.36
C GLN A 127 0.64 17.22 -0.22
N ILE A 128 -0.09 16.30 -0.84
CA ILE A 128 0.39 14.90 -0.97
C ILE A 128 1.46 14.91 -2.06
N ALA A 129 2.71 14.76 -1.65
CA ALA A 129 3.88 14.91 -2.50
C ALA A 129 4.48 13.60 -2.99
N ALA A 130 4.31 12.50 -2.25
CA ALA A 130 4.91 11.20 -2.58
C ALA A 130 4.04 10.03 -2.12
N GLN A 131 4.24 8.85 -2.75
CA GLN A 131 3.56 7.61 -2.36
C GLN A 131 4.57 6.46 -2.26
N VAL A 132 4.51 5.70 -1.16
CA VAL A 132 5.21 4.42 -0.98
C VAL A 132 4.15 3.33 -0.85
N LEU A 133 4.19 2.34 -1.72
CA LEU A 133 3.11 1.38 -1.92
C LEU A 133 3.66 -0.04 -1.73
N TRP A 134 3.38 -0.64 -0.56
CA TRP A 134 3.82 -1.99 -0.21
C TRP A 134 2.77 -3.00 -0.67
N SER A 135 3.20 -4.00 -1.42
CA SER A 135 2.35 -5.10 -1.91
C SER A 135 1.01 -4.60 -2.48
N ALA A 136 1.05 -3.50 -3.25
CA ALA A 136 -0.14 -2.87 -3.81
C ALA A 136 -0.92 -3.86 -4.69
N PRO A 137 -2.20 -4.14 -4.40
CA PRO A 137 -3.01 -5.01 -5.23
C PRO A 137 -3.43 -4.30 -6.52
N ILE A 138 -3.92 -5.05 -7.49
CA ILE A 138 -4.58 -4.47 -8.66
C ILE A 138 -5.82 -3.73 -8.20
N VAL A 139 -5.94 -2.45 -8.56
CA VAL A 139 -7.07 -1.61 -8.16
C VAL A 139 -8.43 -2.19 -8.58
N ALA A 140 -9.43 -2.04 -7.72
CA ALA A 140 -10.70 -2.80 -7.78
C ALA A 140 -11.46 -2.68 -9.11
N GLY A 141 -11.40 -1.55 -9.79
CA GLY A 141 -12.08 -1.32 -11.07
C GLY A 141 -11.58 -2.19 -12.24
N ASP A 142 -10.34 -2.65 -12.19
CA ASP A 142 -9.70 -3.45 -13.25
C ASP A 142 -9.62 -4.96 -12.93
N ARG A 143 -10.15 -5.38 -11.77
CA ARG A 143 -10.14 -6.80 -11.37
C ARG A 143 -10.83 -7.72 -12.40
N ALA A 144 -11.87 -7.24 -13.08
CA ALA A 144 -12.57 -8.02 -14.12
C ALA A 144 -11.70 -8.25 -15.37
N ARG A 145 -10.88 -7.27 -15.78
CA ARG A 145 -9.88 -7.41 -16.87
C ARG A 145 -8.78 -8.38 -16.49
N THR A 146 -8.32 -8.32 -15.24
CA THR A 146 -7.23 -9.16 -14.73
C THR A 146 -7.61 -10.60 -14.45
N ASP A 147 -8.86 -10.91 -14.11
CA ASP A 147 -9.29 -12.31 -13.95
C ASP A 147 -9.18 -13.09 -15.26
N LEU A 148 -9.40 -12.45 -16.40
CA LEU A 148 -9.18 -13.04 -17.73
C LEU A 148 -7.67 -13.24 -18.03
N ALA A 149 -6.84 -12.27 -17.67
CA ALA A 149 -5.37 -12.33 -17.83
C ALA A 149 -4.75 -13.33 -16.85
N LYS A 150 -5.20 -13.38 -15.58
CA LYS A 150 -4.80 -14.38 -14.60
C LYS A 150 -5.16 -15.80 -15.04
N ARG A 151 -6.36 -16.03 -15.59
CA ARG A 151 -6.74 -17.35 -16.14
C ARG A 151 -5.81 -17.76 -17.31
N LYS A 152 -5.43 -16.83 -18.17
CA LYS A 152 -4.47 -17.09 -19.27
C LYS A 152 -3.06 -17.34 -18.76
N SER A 153 -2.54 -16.58 -17.79
CA SER A 153 -1.19 -16.74 -17.24
C SER A 153 -1.06 -18.00 -16.37
N VAL A 154 -2.06 -18.32 -15.57
CA VAL A 154 -2.11 -19.58 -14.79
C VAL A 154 -2.19 -20.78 -15.72
N LEU A 155 -3.01 -20.75 -16.76
CA LEU A 155 -3.07 -21.81 -17.76
C LEU A 155 -1.75 -21.97 -18.54
N SER A 156 -1.07 -20.87 -18.86
CA SER A 156 0.24 -20.90 -19.54
C SER A 156 1.36 -21.43 -18.62
N ALA A 157 1.38 -20.99 -17.33
CA ALA A 157 2.36 -21.48 -16.36
C ALA A 157 2.14 -22.96 -15.98
N TYR A 158 0.89 -23.41 -15.89
CA TYR A 158 0.58 -24.83 -15.71
C TYR A 158 0.85 -25.66 -16.96
N GLY A 159 0.58 -25.12 -18.16
CA GLY A 159 0.96 -25.76 -19.42
C GLY A 159 2.47 -26.00 -19.55
N GLN A 160 3.29 -25.04 -19.15
CA GLN A 160 4.76 -25.20 -19.12
C GLN A 160 5.24 -26.16 -18.03
N LYS A 161 4.56 -26.22 -16.85
CA LYS A 161 4.88 -27.20 -15.79
C LYS A 161 4.49 -28.62 -16.18
N LEU A 162 3.39 -28.82 -16.91
CA LEU A 162 2.97 -30.14 -17.41
C LEU A 162 3.91 -30.70 -18.49
N LEU A 163 4.67 -29.85 -19.18
CA LEU A 163 5.69 -30.26 -20.15
C LEU A 163 7.03 -30.67 -19.52
N ARG A 164 7.23 -30.48 -18.20
CA ARG A 164 8.44 -30.91 -17.49
C ARG A 164 8.33 -32.36 -17.03
N ARG A 165 9.29 -33.20 -17.40
CA ARG A 165 9.38 -34.63 -17.04
C ARG A 165 9.27 -34.91 -15.55
N ASP A 166 9.71 -33.99 -14.68
CA ASP A 166 9.68 -34.13 -13.23
C ASP A 166 8.26 -34.05 -12.63
N THR A 167 7.30 -33.45 -13.34
CA THR A 167 5.91 -33.35 -12.90
C THR A 167 5.19 -34.70 -13.05
N TRP A 168 5.51 -35.45 -14.07
CA TRP A 168 4.94 -36.79 -14.31
C TRP A 168 5.38 -37.82 -13.27
N SER A 169 6.61 -37.74 -12.77
CA SER A 169 7.11 -38.64 -11.74
C SER A 169 6.42 -38.45 -10.38
N LYS A 170 5.93 -37.22 -10.10
CA LYS A 170 5.16 -36.88 -8.89
C LYS A 170 3.69 -37.25 -9.00
N LEU A 171 3.12 -37.22 -10.20
CA LEU A 171 1.74 -37.67 -10.46
C LEU A 171 1.59 -39.17 -10.22
N VAL A 172 2.57 -39.97 -10.63
CA VAL A 172 2.57 -41.44 -10.48
C VAL A 172 2.73 -41.86 -9.02
N ARG A 173 3.28 -41.02 -8.14
CA ARG A 173 3.50 -41.31 -6.71
C ARG A 173 2.37 -40.86 -5.76
N GLY A 174 1.22 -40.42 -6.29
CA GLY A 174 0.00 -40.16 -5.51
C GLY A 174 0.05 -39.02 -4.48
N ASN A 175 1.03 -38.11 -4.55
CA ASN A 175 1.27 -37.09 -3.54
C ASN A 175 0.80 -35.67 -3.97
N LEU A 176 -0.30 -35.57 -4.70
CA LEU A 176 -0.92 -34.28 -5.05
C LEU A 176 -2.25 -34.14 -4.31
N GLN A 177 -2.37 -33.05 -3.53
CA GLN A 177 -3.65 -32.63 -2.95
C GLN A 177 -4.56 -32.13 -4.08
N THR A 178 -5.21 -33.06 -4.78
CA THR A 178 -6.10 -32.81 -5.92
C THR A 178 -7.30 -31.94 -5.56
N ASP A 179 -7.73 -31.94 -4.29
CA ASP A 179 -8.88 -31.17 -3.81
C ASP A 179 -8.66 -29.65 -3.82
N GLN A 180 -7.42 -29.17 -3.62
CA GLN A 180 -7.12 -27.74 -3.70
C GLN A 180 -7.10 -27.25 -5.17
N ILE A 181 -6.61 -28.08 -6.08
CA ILE A 181 -6.56 -27.76 -7.52
C ILE A 181 -7.98 -27.72 -8.10
N LEU A 182 -8.85 -28.66 -7.71
CA LEU A 182 -10.25 -28.68 -8.16
C LEU A 182 -11.06 -27.49 -7.60
N LYS A 183 -10.80 -27.02 -6.37
CA LYS A 183 -11.42 -25.82 -5.80
C LYS A 183 -11.06 -24.55 -6.56
N VAL A 184 -9.80 -24.39 -6.97
CA VAL A 184 -9.34 -23.25 -7.77
C VAL A 184 -9.95 -23.25 -9.17
N ILE A 185 -10.07 -24.44 -9.80
CA ILE A 185 -10.65 -24.59 -11.14
C ILE A 185 -12.18 -24.40 -11.13
N ARG A 186 -12.87 -24.80 -10.06
CA ARG A 186 -14.34 -24.66 -9.95
C ARG A 186 -14.83 -23.30 -9.46
N GLY A 187 -13.94 -22.33 -9.22
CA GLY A 187 -14.34 -20.98 -8.81
C GLY A 187 -14.98 -20.90 -7.43
N GLY A 188 -14.71 -21.87 -6.57
CA GLY A 188 -15.32 -21.99 -5.24
C GLY A 188 -14.49 -21.38 -4.13
N GLY A 189 -14.09 -20.15 -4.24
CA GLY A 189 -13.57 -19.33 -3.14
C GLY A 189 -14.25 -17.97 -3.18
N LYS A 190 -15.37 -17.80 -2.49
CA LYS A 190 -15.83 -16.45 -2.13
C LYS A 190 -14.80 -15.86 -1.19
N GLY A 191 -13.81 -15.17 -1.76
CA GLY A 191 -12.89 -14.35 -1.01
C GLY A 191 -13.67 -13.23 -0.31
N ALA A 192 -13.30 -12.91 0.92
CA ALA A 192 -13.86 -11.83 1.74
C ALA A 192 -13.69 -10.42 1.12
N GLY A 193 -13.59 -10.29 -0.21
CA GLY A 193 -13.39 -9.07 -0.97
C GLY A 193 -14.49 -8.75 -1.98
N GLU A 194 -15.59 -9.51 -2.04
CA GLU A 194 -16.66 -9.32 -3.06
C GLU A 194 -17.80 -8.39 -2.62
N GLN A 195 -17.71 -7.73 -1.48
CA GLN A 195 -18.68 -6.70 -1.06
C GLN A 195 -18.09 -5.29 -1.22
N GLY A 196 -17.56 -4.95 -2.40
CA GLY A 196 -17.34 -3.54 -2.73
C GLY A 196 -18.69 -2.82 -2.75
N ASP A 197 -18.87 -1.84 -1.87
CA ASP A 197 -20.05 -0.97 -1.86
C ASP A 197 -20.21 -0.30 -3.24
N ALA A 198 -21.44 0.18 -3.53
CA ALA A 198 -21.72 0.92 -4.77
C ALA A 198 -20.79 2.15 -4.93
N SER A 199 -20.39 2.78 -3.81
CA SER A 199 -19.45 3.90 -3.77
C SER A 199 -18.08 3.51 -4.29
N ASP A 200 -17.55 2.34 -3.92
CA ASP A 200 -16.22 1.88 -4.35
C ASP A 200 -16.18 1.54 -5.85
N ARG A 201 -17.31 1.08 -6.41
CA ARG A 201 -17.44 0.81 -7.86
C ARG A 201 -17.48 2.07 -8.71
N ALA A 202 -17.83 3.21 -8.10
CA ALA A 202 -17.91 4.50 -8.78
C ALA A 202 -16.52 5.21 -8.86
N ILE A 203 -15.48 4.68 -8.21
CA ILE A 203 -14.14 5.26 -8.25
C ILE A 203 -13.52 5.03 -9.63
N ASP A 204 -13.23 6.11 -10.33
CA ASP A 204 -12.41 6.06 -11.55
C ASP A 204 -10.92 5.91 -11.16
N TRP A 205 -10.47 4.66 -11.10
CA TRP A 205 -9.11 4.34 -10.67
C TRP A 205 -8.04 4.84 -11.63
N PHE A 206 -8.33 4.89 -12.94
CA PHE A 206 -7.38 5.46 -13.89
C PHE A 206 -7.21 6.97 -13.66
N ALA A 207 -8.32 7.71 -13.51
CA ALA A 207 -8.26 9.13 -13.18
C ALA A 207 -7.56 9.40 -11.85
N ARG A 208 -7.79 8.56 -10.83
CA ARG A 208 -7.07 8.66 -9.54
C ARG A 208 -5.57 8.39 -9.70
N PHE A 209 -5.21 7.34 -10.40
CA PHE A 209 -3.80 7.01 -10.62
C PHE A 209 -3.10 8.07 -11.46
N SER A 210 -3.64 8.43 -12.62
CA SER A 210 -3.05 9.39 -13.55
C SER A 210 -3.08 10.83 -13.04
N GLY A 211 -4.04 11.19 -12.18
CA GLY A 211 -4.16 12.51 -11.58
C GLY A 211 -3.07 12.85 -10.57
N PHE A 212 -2.44 11.87 -9.93
CA PHE A 212 -1.31 12.12 -9.04
C PHE A 212 -0.01 12.19 -9.84
N ARG A 213 0.72 13.29 -9.76
CA ARG A 213 1.96 13.56 -10.53
C ARG A 213 3.24 13.43 -9.70
N GLY A 214 3.13 13.24 -8.40
CA GLY A 214 4.29 13.03 -7.54
C GLY A 214 4.97 11.67 -7.75
N PRO A 215 6.18 11.51 -7.21
CA PRO A 215 6.93 10.26 -7.28
C PRO A 215 6.23 9.12 -6.53
N ARG A 216 6.37 7.89 -7.04
CA ARG A 216 5.85 6.65 -6.47
C ARG A 216 6.96 5.63 -6.34
N LEU A 217 7.00 4.96 -5.18
CA LEU A 217 7.81 3.78 -4.95
C LEU A 217 6.89 2.58 -4.69
N PHE A 218 7.00 1.55 -5.53
CA PHE A 218 6.37 0.25 -5.27
C PHE A 218 7.38 -0.70 -4.64
N ILE A 219 6.97 -1.42 -3.59
CA ILE A 219 7.76 -2.47 -2.96
C ILE A 219 6.95 -3.77 -2.92
N TYR A 220 7.52 -4.84 -3.47
CA TYR A 220 6.88 -6.16 -3.53
C TYR A 220 7.78 -7.26 -3.02
N GLY A 221 7.16 -8.33 -2.51
CA GLY A 221 7.87 -9.57 -2.22
C GLY A 221 8.10 -10.40 -3.48
N GLY A 222 9.34 -10.83 -3.71
CA GLY A 222 9.71 -11.63 -4.89
C GLY A 222 9.07 -13.01 -4.94
N ASN A 223 8.63 -13.55 -3.79
CA ASN A 223 7.95 -14.84 -3.70
C ASN A 223 6.42 -14.71 -3.48
N ASP A 224 5.87 -13.49 -3.58
CA ASP A 224 4.43 -13.28 -3.61
C ASP A 224 3.87 -13.63 -5.00
N PRO A 225 2.93 -14.58 -5.11
CA PRO A 225 2.39 -15.03 -6.39
C PRO A 225 1.62 -13.93 -7.15
N THR A 226 1.26 -12.84 -6.48
CA THR A 226 0.52 -11.72 -7.09
C THR A 226 1.44 -10.66 -7.71
N THR A 227 2.71 -10.60 -7.31
CA THR A 227 3.68 -9.55 -7.69
C THR A 227 3.75 -9.34 -9.21
N ALA A 228 3.95 -10.40 -9.98
CA ALA A 228 4.09 -10.27 -11.44
C ALA A 228 2.85 -9.65 -12.11
N GLY A 229 1.65 -10.04 -11.65
CA GLY A 229 0.39 -9.49 -12.18
C GLY A 229 0.16 -8.03 -11.78
N CYS A 230 0.51 -7.68 -10.54
CA CYS A 230 0.41 -6.30 -10.06
C CYS A 230 1.39 -5.37 -10.78
N LEU A 231 2.65 -5.81 -10.96
CA LEU A 231 3.64 -5.03 -11.69
C LEU A 231 3.26 -4.79 -13.16
N ALA A 232 2.76 -5.82 -13.86
CA ALA A 232 2.28 -5.66 -15.23
C ALA A 232 1.15 -4.63 -15.31
N HIS A 233 0.17 -4.70 -14.38
CA HIS A 233 -0.94 -3.76 -14.31
C HIS A 233 -0.47 -2.30 -14.10
N TYR A 234 0.41 -2.06 -13.11
CA TYR A 234 0.89 -0.71 -12.84
C TYR A 234 1.83 -0.18 -13.93
N ALA A 235 2.57 -1.05 -14.61
CA ALA A 235 3.36 -0.66 -15.79
C ALA A 235 2.44 -0.16 -16.92
N GLU A 236 1.34 -0.89 -17.23
CA GLU A 236 0.34 -0.45 -18.20
C GLU A 236 -0.29 0.90 -17.83
N LEU A 237 -0.71 1.08 -16.56
CA LEU A 237 -1.26 2.36 -16.10
C LEU A 237 -0.26 3.50 -16.23
N CYS A 238 1.01 3.27 -15.92
CA CYS A 238 2.06 4.28 -16.08
C CYS A 238 2.31 4.63 -17.54
N ASP A 239 2.35 3.65 -18.43
CA ASP A 239 2.53 3.88 -19.87
C ASP A 239 1.35 4.70 -20.44
N GLU A 240 0.10 4.34 -20.09
CA GLU A 240 -1.09 5.07 -20.49
C GLU A 240 -1.12 6.51 -19.94
N ALA A 241 -0.67 6.70 -18.70
CA ALA A 241 -0.64 8.01 -18.04
C ALA A 241 0.59 8.86 -18.39
N GLY A 242 1.58 8.33 -19.13
CA GLY A 242 2.87 8.98 -19.37
C GLY A 242 3.65 9.25 -18.09
N GLN A 243 3.60 8.35 -17.12
CA GLN A 243 4.23 8.47 -15.80
C GLN A 243 5.29 7.39 -15.60
N ARG A 244 6.08 7.56 -14.52
CA ARG A 244 7.08 6.59 -14.09
C ARG A 244 6.88 6.26 -12.61
N PHE A 245 7.43 5.15 -12.17
CA PHE A 245 7.51 4.75 -10.77
C PHE A 245 8.87 4.12 -10.48
N ASP A 246 9.28 4.19 -9.23
CA ASP A 246 10.41 3.43 -8.74
C ASP A 246 9.91 2.08 -8.21
N LEU A 247 10.74 1.05 -8.37
CA LEU A 247 10.41 -0.32 -7.98
C LEU A 247 11.52 -0.92 -7.14
N HIS A 248 11.13 -1.57 -6.05
CA HIS A 248 11.99 -2.46 -5.29
C HIS A 248 11.33 -3.83 -5.09
N VAL A 249 12.04 -4.91 -5.34
CA VAL A 249 11.56 -6.27 -5.12
C VAL A 249 12.45 -6.93 -4.07
N VAL A 250 11.88 -7.24 -2.91
CA VAL A 250 12.57 -7.94 -1.81
C VAL A 250 12.66 -9.41 -2.17
N GLU A 251 13.85 -9.89 -2.47
CA GLU A 251 14.07 -11.26 -2.93
C GLU A 251 13.60 -12.30 -1.91
N GLY A 252 12.87 -13.30 -2.36
CA GLY A 252 12.34 -14.39 -1.53
C GLY A 252 11.22 -14.00 -0.57
N ALA A 253 10.92 -12.71 -0.41
CA ALA A 253 9.87 -12.26 0.51
C ALA A 253 8.47 -12.62 0.01
N ASN A 254 7.56 -12.91 0.94
CA ASN A 254 6.14 -13.09 0.68
C ASN A 254 5.40 -11.74 0.73
N HIS A 255 4.07 -11.78 0.55
CA HIS A 255 3.18 -10.61 0.54
C HIS A 255 3.32 -9.68 1.76
N ALA A 256 3.51 -10.24 2.95
CA ALA A 256 3.53 -9.51 4.22
C ALA A 256 4.95 -9.35 4.80
N PHE A 257 6.00 -9.69 4.07
CA PHE A 257 7.41 -9.53 4.49
C PHE A 257 7.73 -10.21 5.83
N TYR A 258 7.40 -11.49 5.97
CA TYR A 258 7.39 -12.27 7.23
C TYR A 258 8.76 -12.50 7.89
N SER A 259 9.81 -11.87 7.53
CA SER A 259 11.12 -12.01 8.19
C SER A 259 11.66 -10.65 8.61
N LEU A 260 12.39 -10.60 9.72
CA LEU A 260 13.00 -9.35 10.20
C LEU A 260 13.92 -8.72 9.15
N ALA A 261 14.66 -9.52 8.39
CA ALA A 261 15.52 -9.03 7.32
C ALA A 261 14.71 -8.36 6.20
N TRP A 262 13.58 -8.95 5.80
CA TRP A 262 12.70 -8.37 4.78
C TRP A 262 11.98 -7.12 5.28
N GLU A 263 11.52 -7.12 6.55
CA GLU A 263 10.94 -5.93 7.18
C GLU A 263 11.95 -4.77 7.21
N ASP A 264 13.19 -5.05 7.63
CA ASP A 264 14.27 -4.07 7.67
C ASP A 264 14.58 -3.52 6.27
N GLU A 265 14.67 -4.38 5.26
CA GLU A 265 14.90 -3.98 3.86
C GLU A 265 13.79 -3.08 3.33
N VAL A 266 12.51 -3.42 3.57
CA VAL A 266 11.35 -2.60 3.17
C VAL A 266 11.38 -1.23 3.84
N ILE A 267 11.63 -1.20 5.16
CA ILE A 267 11.66 0.05 5.93
C ILE A 267 12.82 0.94 5.49
N ASP A 268 14.02 0.37 5.38
CA ASP A 268 15.23 1.13 5.03
C ASP A 268 15.17 1.66 3.58
N THR A 269 14.66 0.85 2.64
CA THR A 269 14.40 1.27 1.26
C THR A 269 13.40 2.42 1.22
N SER A 270 12.28 2.29 1.94
CA SER A 270 11.25 3.32 2.00
C SER A 270 11.77 4.64 2.57
N LEU A 271 12.47 4.59 3.71
CA LEU A 271 13.00 5.80 4.37
C LEU A 271 14.11 6.47 3.56
N THR A 272 15.01 5.68 2.96
CA THR A 272 16.07 6.20 2.08
C THR A 272 15.47 6.93 0.88
N TRP A 273 14.48 6.31 0.23
CA TRP A 273 13.79 6.90 -0.91
C TRP A 273 13.03 8.18 -0.52
N LEU A 274 12.25 8.16 0.58
CA LEU A 274 11.51 9.32 1.09
C LEU A 274 12.42 10.48 1.46
N ARG A 275 13.60 10.19 2.05
CA ARG A 275 14.59 11.22 2.39
C ARG A 275 15.12 11.93 1.15
N ALA A 276 15.35 11.20 0.06
CA ALA A 276 15.75 11.80 -1.22
C ALA A 276 14.66 12.73 -1.77
N GLN A 277 13.38 12.36 -1.66
CA GLN A 277 12.26 13.23 -2.06
C GLN A 277 12.18 14.50 -1.20
N ALA A 278 12.26 14.36 0.14
CA ALA A 278 12.20 15.49 1.06
C ALA A 278 13.32 16.54 0.85
N LEU A 279 14.48 16.10 0.37
CA LEU A 279 15.63 16.98 0.13
C LEU A 279 15.64 17.60 -1.28
N SER A 280 15.01 16.97 -2.27
CA SER A 280 14.96 17.47 -3.65
C SER A 280 14.07 18.71 -3.81
N GLU A 281 13.12 18.91 -2.91
CA GLU A 281 12.17 20.05 -2.92
C GLU A 281 12.53 21.17 -1.93
N ALA A 282 13.66 21.06 -1.19
CA ALA A 282 14.13 22.15 -0.37
C ALA A 282 14.50 23.34 -1.29
N PRO A 283 13.97 24.57 -1.04
CA PRO A 283 14.24 25.73 -1.89
C PRO A 283 15.73 26.10 -1.80
N GLY A 284 16.54 25.67 -2.77
CA GLY A 284 17.99 25.93 -2.79
C GLY A 284 18.80 25.18 -3.85
N HIS A 285 18.26 24.17 -4.54
CA HIS A 285 18.97 23.47 -5.61
C HIS A 285 18.25 23.63 -6.97
N ALA A 286 18.08 24.89 -7.39
CA ALA A 286 17.96 25.16 -8.83
C ALA A 286 19.36 24.92 -9.44
N THR A 287 19.57 23.76 -10.02
CA THR A 287 20.69 23.52 -10.92
C THR A 287 20.63 24.51 -12.06
N ARG A 288 21.62 25.40 -12.10
CA ARG A 288 21.90 26.32 -13.22
C ARG A 288 22.27 25.54 -14.47
#